data_2e57e995f83d80a23c0d499909900346
#
_entry.id   2e57e995f83d80a23c0d499909900346
#
_cell.length_a   1.000
_cell.length_b   1.000
_cell.length_c   1.000
_cell.angle_alpha   90.00
_cell.angle_beta   90.00
_cell.angle_gamma   90.00
#
_symmetry.space_group_name_H-M   'P 1'
#
loop_
_entity.id
_entity.type
_entity.pdbx_description
1 polymer ?
#
loop_
_entity_poly.entity_id
_entity_poly.type
_entity_poly.pdbx_seq_one_letter_code
_entity_poly.pdbx_strand_id
1 'polypeptide(L)'
;LVACLSQNLIPVHIAYIPILVPPLLGMMNRMRLDRRAVACALAFGHKAPYITIPFGFGLIFQRVIADNLSENGLSVTVKDVTAANWSIGVAMLIGLFIAVFVLYRKPRDYHDIEADTSAAEVISEKLEYRHYVMLAAAIVVAVVQVISQDLALSALCGLIIIIVFRAIKWSDIDEQIEGGIRLMGQIAIIMLVAGGYASVIKATGGIDALVNAGISAVGGSKAVAAVVITLIGLLVTMGIGTSFGTVPVLAVLFVPM
;
A
#
# COMPACT_ATOMS: atom_id res chain seq x y z
N LEU A 1 -7.95 10.41 8.22
CA LEU A 1 -7.23 11.34 7.35
C LEU A 1 -5.73 11.03 7.32
N VAL A 2 -5.03 10.95 8.47
CA VAL A 2 -3.58 10.65 8.52
C VAL A 2 -3.28 9.31 7.84
N ALA A 3 -4.09 8.28 8.06
CA ALA A 3 -4.00 7.00 7.37
C ALA A 3 -4.08 7.11 5.85
N CYS A 4 -4.92 8.01 5.33
CA CYS A 4 -5.07 8.22 3.89
C CYS A 4 -3.81 8.82 3.24
N LEU A 5 -3.05 9.60 3.97
CA LEU A 5 -1.82 10.22 3.47
C LEU A 5 -0.61 9.29 3.59
N SER A 6 -0.64 8.33 4.52
CA SER A 6 0.53 7.53 4.91
C SER A 6 1.07 6.62 3.81
N GLN A 7 0.28 6.19 2.87
CA GLN A 7 0.74 5.29 1.81
C GLN A 7 0.98 6.00 0.48
N ASN A 8 0.24 7.07 0.18
CA ASN A 8 0.38 7.79 -1.09
C ASN A 8 1.43 8.89 -1.04
N LEU A 9 1.55 9.58 0.10
CA LEU A 9 2.45 10.72 0.23
C LEU A 9 3.79 10.33 0.84
N ILE A 10 3.77 9.51 1.87
CA ILE A 10 4.96 9.08 2.59
C ILE A 10 4.90 7.54 2.66
N PRO A 11 5.82 6.83 2.00
CA PRO A 11 5.78 5.36 1.95
C PRO A 11 6.21 4.71 3.28
N VAL A 12 5.60 5.12 4.38
CA VAL A 12 5.91 4.67 5.74
C VAL A 12 4.90 3.62 6.22
N HIS A 13 4.37 2.84 5.29
CA HIS A 13 3.29 1.90 5.60
C HIS A 13 3.63 0.84 6.67
N ILE A 14 4.91 0.49 6.82
CA ILE A 14 5.35 -0.47 7.86
C ILE A 14 5.46 0.22 9.23
N ALA A 15 6.02 1.42 9.28
CA ALA A 15 6.20 2.17 10.52
C ALA A 15 4.92 2.90 10.98
N TYR A 16 3.97 3.12 10.10
CA TYR A 16 2.73 3.83 10.37
C TYR A 16 1.91 3.22 11.51
N ILE A 17 1.75 1.91 11.54
CA ILE A 17 0.97 1.22 12.58
C ILE A 17 1.63 1.36 13.96
N PRO A 18 2.92 1.00 14.14
CA PRO A 18 3.59 1.16 15.44
C PRO A 18 3.66 2.60 15.94
N ILE A 19 3.72 3.58 15.05
CA ILE A 19 3.78 4.99 15.43
C ILE A 19 2.39 5.54 15.81
N LEU A 20 1.37 5.21 15.04
CA LEU A 20 0.05 5.83 15.20
C LEU A 20 -0.85 5.10 16.21
N VAL A 21 -0.78 3.78 16.28
CA VAL A 21 -1.73 3.00 17.09
C VAL A 21 -1.53 3.20 18.60
N PRO A 22 -0.31 3.17 19.17
CA PRO A 22 -0.13 3.32 20.61
C PRO A 22 -0.74 4.60 21.21
N PRO A 23 -0.51 5.80 20.62
CA PRO A 23 -1.13 7.03 21.13
C PRO A 23 -2.67 7.00 21.04
N LEU A 24 -3.20 6.34 20.00
CA LEU A 24 -4.65 6.23 19.82
C LEU A 24 -5.32 5.28 20.82
N LEU A 25 -4.59 4.31 21.38
CA LEU A 25 -5.15 3.33 22.32
C LEU A 25 -5.73 4.01 23.56
N GLY A 26 -5.01 4.96 24.16
CA GLY A 26 -5.47 5.73 25.31
C GLY A 26 -6.75 6.53 25.00
N MET A 27 -6.81 7.16 23.83
CA MET A 27 -7.98 7.89 23.37
C MET A 27 -9.18 6.95 23.14
N MET A 28 -8.94 5.78 22.49
CA MET A 28 -9.98 4.78 22.26
C MET A 28 -10.59 4.26 23.56
N ASN A 29 -9.75 4.02 24.60
CA ASN A 29 -10.21 3.59 25.91
C ASN A 29 -11.07 4.65 26.59
N ARG A 30 -10.63 5.91 26.61
CA ARG A 30 -11.41 7.03 27.19
C ARG A 30 -12.76 7.21 26.50
N MET A 31 -12.81 7.01 25.18
CA MET A 31 -14.05 7.14 24.37
C MET A 31 -14.87 5.84 24.34
N ARG A 32 -14.42 4.76 24.97
CA ARG A 32 -15.03 3.43 24.93
C ARG A 32 -15.30 2.93 23.50
N LEU A 33 -14.40 3.29 22.56
CA LEU A 33 -14.53 2.87 21.16
C LEU A 33 -14.13 1.40 21.00
N ASP A 34 -14.87 0.68 20.18
CA ASP A 34 -14.44 -0.68 19.79
C ASP A 34 -13.20 -0.56 18.91
N ARG A 35 -12.07 -1.11 19.40
CA ARG A 35 -10.77 -1.06 18.69
C ARG A 35 -10.83 -1.69 17.32
N ARG A 36 -11.74 -2.65 17.09
CA ARG A 36 -11.98 -3.28 15.78
C ARG A 36 -12.55 -2.28 14.77
N ALA A 37 -13.46 -1.41 15.19
CA ALA A 37 -13.98 -0.34 14.33
C ALA A 37 -12.88 0.61 13.89
N VAL A 38 -12.00 1.00 14.84
CA VAL A 38 -10.84 1.86 14.54
C VAL A 38 -9.84 1.16 13.63
N ALA A 39 -9.57 -0.14 13.85
CA ALA A 39 -8.72 -0.93 12.96
C ALA A 39 -9.27 -1.01 11.54
N CYS A 40 -10.59 -1.20 11.37
CA CYS A 40 -11.22 -1.14 10.04
C CYS A 40 -11.09 0.25 9.39
N ALA A 41 -11.25 1.32 10.17
CA ALA A 41 -11.09 2.69 9.67
C ALA A 41 -9.63 3.00 9.27
N LEU A 42 -8.66 2.52 10.04
CA LEU A 42 -7.24 2.64 9.72
C LEU A 42 -6.88 1.82 8.47
N ALA A 43 -7.37 0.59 8.37
CA ALA A 43 -7.15 -0.27 7.20
C ALA A 43 -7.75 0.35 5.92
N PHE A 44 -8.97 0.87 6.02
CA PHE A 44 -9.60 1.61 4.91
C PHE A 44 -8.76 2.83 4.51
N GLY A 45 -8.42 3.70 5.47
CA GLY A 45 -7.63 4.89 5.20
C GLY A 45 -6.27 4.56 4.58
N HIS A 46 -5.66 3.47 5.00
CA HIS A 46 -4.37 3.03 4.47
C HIS A 46 -4.47 2.44 3.06
N LYS A 47 -5.51 1.68 2.75
CA LYS A 47 -5.61 0.92 1.49
C LYS A 47 -6.47 1.57 0.41
N ALA A 48 -7.62 2.17 0.76
CA ALA A 48 -8.53 2.69 -0.24
C ALA A 48 -7.94 3.83 -1.09
N PRO A 49 -7.28 4.87 -0.52
CA PRO A 49 -6.63 5.90 -1.32
C PRO A 49 -5.48 5.37 -2.20
N TYR A 50 -4.71 4.41 -1.69
CA TYR A 50 -3.64 3.76 -2.44
C TYR A 50 -4.14 3.05 -3.70
N ILE A 51 -5.29 2.40 -3.61
CA ILE A 51 -5.89 1.67 -4.73
C ILE A 51 -6.57 2.63 -5.70
N THR A 52 -7.30 3.63 -5.18
CA THR A 52 -8.22 4.45 -5.99
C THR A 52 -7.63 5.75 -6.54
N ILE A 53 -6.63 6.33 -5.86
CA ILE A 53 -6.10 7.63 -6.23
C ILE A 53 -4.76 7.47 -6.95
N PRO A 54 -4.67 7.87 -8.25
CA PRO A 54 -3.42 7.79 -9.02
C PRO A 54 -2.45 8.92 -8.64
N PHE A 55 -1.97 8.89 -7.40
CA PHE A 55 -1.05 9.87 -6.85
C PHE A 55 -0.01 9.19 -5.96
N GLY A 56 1.25 9.62 -6.01
CA GLY A 56 2.34 9.04 -5.24
C GLY A 56 2.50 7.54 -5.49
N PHE A 57 2.52 6.76 -4.43
CA PHE A 57 2.60 5.29 -4.53
C PHE A 57 1.37 4.66 -5.20
N GLY A 58 0.18 5.28 -5.08
CA GLY A 58 -1.01 4.82 -5.79
C GLY A 58 -0.83 4.91 -7.31
N LEU A 59 -0.16 5.96 -7.81
CA LEU A 59 0.16 6.07 -9.24
C LEU A 59 1.13 4.97 -9.69
N ILE A 60 2.16 4.68 -8.88
CA ILE A 60 3.11 3.60 -9.19
C ILE A 60 2.38 2.26 -9.24
N PHE A 61 1.55 1.97 -8.26
CA PHE A 61 0.76 0.74 -8.22
C PHE A 61 -0.13 0.59 -9.47
N GLN A 62 -0.84 1.66 -9.84
CA GLN A 62 -1.71 1.64 -11.01
C GLN A 62 -0.93 1.56 -12.34
N ARG A 63 0.26 2.16 -12.41
CA ARG A 63 1.18 1.97 -13.54
C ARG A 63 1.65 0.53 -13.64
N VAL A 64 2.09 -0.07 -12.55
CA VAL A 64 2.50 -1.50 -12.53
C VAL A 64 1.38 -2.40 -13.04
N ILE A 65 0.12 -2.11 -12.68
CA ILE A 65 -1.02 -2.84 -13.22
C ILE A 65 -1.16 -2.60 -14.74
N ALA A 66 -1.20 -1.34 -15.18
CA ALA A 66 -1.40 -0.99 -16.58
C ALA A 66 -0.29 -1.55 -17.47
N ASP A 67 0.97 -1.42 -17.05
CA ASP A 67 2.14 -1.88 -17.80
C ASP A 67 2.13 -3.41 -17.93
N ASN A 68 1.95 -4.13 -16.81
CA ASN A 68 1.91 -5.60 -16.85
C ASN A 68 0.72 -6.16 -17.65
N LEU A 69 -0.46 -5.53 -17.60
CA LEU A 69 -1.59 -5.92 -18.42
C LEU A 69 -1.30 -5.66 -19.89
N SER A 70 -0.70 -4.52 -20.22
CA SER A 70 -0.35 -4.15 -21.60
C SER A 70 0.73 -5.04 -22.21
N GLU A 71 1.76 -5.39 -21.43
CA GLU A 71 2.83 -6.32 -21.82
C GLU A 71 2.29 -7.73 -22.13
N ASN A 72 1.20 -8.12 -21.51
CA ASN A 72 0.54 -9.41 -21.75
C ASN A 72 -0.60 -9.38 -22.76
N GLY A 73 -0.80 -8.23 -23.44
CA GLY A 73 -1.69 -8.14 -24.60
C GLY A 73 -3.03 -7.42 -24.37
N LEU A 74 -3.27 -6.92 -23.15
CA LEU A 74 -4.47 -6.14 -22.84
C LEU A 74 -4.11 -4.65 -22.77
N SER A 75 -4.37 -3.89 -23.84
CA SER A 75 -4.08 -2.45 -23.87
C SER A 75 -4.92 -1.69 -22.84
N VAL A 76 -4.28 -1.30 -21.73
CA VAL A 76 -4.92 -0.63 -20.61
C VAL A 76 -4.11 0.60 -20.21
N THR A 77 -4.79 1.71 -19.96
CA THR A 77 -4.18 2.93 -19.46
C THR A 77 -4.34 3.04 -17.94
N VAL A 78 -3.55 3.91 -17.31
CA VAL A 78 -3.73 4.22 -15.87
C VAL A 78 -5.14 4.74 -15.57
N LYS A 79 -5.77 5.45 -16.52
CA LYS A 79 -7.15 5.93 -16.36
C LYS A 79 -8.15 4.79 -16.27
N ASP A 80 -7.97 3.75 -17.09
CA ASP A 80 -8.84 2.56 -17.08
C ASP A 80 -8.68 1.79 -15.76
N VAL A 81 -7.43 1.63 -15.30
CA VAL A 81 -7.14 1.02 -14.01
C VAL A 81 -7.76 1.84 -12.87
N THR A 82 -7.64 3.18 -12.92
CA THR A 82 -8.27 4.07 -11.91
C THR A 82 -9.78 3.89 -11.90
N ALA A 83 -10.42 3.89 -13.07
CA ALA A 83 -11.88 3.73 -13.18
C ALA A 83 -12.35 2.38 -12.63
N ALA A 84 -11.64 1.29 -12.92
CA ALA A 84 -11.93 -0.02 -12.38
C ALA A 84 -11.75 -0.07 -10.84
N ASN A 85 -10.66 0.50 -10.34
CA ASN A 85 -10.32 0.52 -8.92
C ASN A 85 -11.29 1.37 -8.07
N TRP A 86 -11.95 2.35 -8.66
CA TRP A 86 -12.99 3.12 -7.95
C TRP A 86 -14.14 2.25 -7.45
N SER A 87 -14.53 1.23 -8.22
CA SER A 87 -15.55 0.27 -7.78
C SER A 87 -15.14 -0.48 -6.52
N ILE A 88 -13.84 -0.85 -6.43
CA ILE A 88 -13.25 -1.49 -5.26
C ILE A 88 -13.26 -0.50 -4.06
N GLY A 89 -12.89 0.76 -4.31
CA GLY A 89 -12.91 1.80 -3.28
C GLY A 89 -14.30 2.03 -2.70
N VAL A 90 -15.33 2.04 -3.55
CA VAL A 90 -16.73 2.13 -3.10
C VAL A 90 -17.14 0.90 -2.28
N ALA A 91 -16.78 -0.29 -2.72
CA ALA A 91 -17.04 -1.53 -1.96
C ALA A 91 -16.35 -1.50 -0.58
N MET A 92 -15.10 -1.04 -0.53
CA MET A 92 -14.37 -0.86 0.74
C MET A 92 -15.04 0.17 1.64
N LEU A 93 -15.55 1.27 1.09
CA LEU A 93 -16.28 2.30 1.84
C LEU A 93 -17.58 1.73 2.45
N ILE A 94 -18.34 0.99 1.65
CA ILE A 94 -19.56 0.29 2.14
C ILE A 94 -19.18 -0.69 3.27
N GLY A 95 -18.12 -1.49 3.08
CA GLY A 95 -17.62 -2.40 4.11
C GLY A 95 -17.23 -1.67 5.39
N LEU A 96 -16.58 -0.50 5.28
CA LEU A 96 -16.27 0.34 6.43
C LEU A 96 -17.52 0.82 7.15
N PHE A 97 -18.52 1.31 6.42
CA PHE A 97 -19.78 1.74 7.03
C PHE A 97 -20.48 0.59 7.77
N ILE A 98 -20.52 -0.58 7.17
CA ILE A 98 -21.08 -1.78 7.83
C ILE A 98 -20.27 -2.12 9.08
N ALA A 99 -18.95 -2.13 9.00
CA ALA A 99 -18.08 -2.45 10.14
C ALA A 99 -18.28 -1.46 11.30
N VAL A 100 -18.26 -0.16 11.02
CA VAL A 100 -18.32 0.87 12.07
C VAL A 100 -19.73 1.02 12.64
N PHE A 101 -20.75 1.10 11.80
CA PHE A 101 -22.11 1.47 12.22
C PHE A 101 -23.02 0.28 12.52
N VAL A 102 -22.70 -0.93 12.04
CA VAL A 102 -23.51 -2.13 12.26
C VAL A 102 -22.79 -3.11 13.17
N LEU A 103 -21.58 -3.56 12.81
CA LEU A 103 -20.90 -4.64 13.52
C LEU A 103 -20.25 -4.18 14.83
N TYR A 104 -19.55 -3.06 14.82
CA TYR A 104 -18.71 -2.60 15.94
C TYR A 104 -19.23 -1.30 16.58
N ARG A 105 -20.52 -1.00 16.47
CA ARG A 105 -21.13 0.22 17.01
C ARG A 105 -21.26 0.25 18.53
N LYS A 106 -21.20 -0.91 19.18
CA LYS A 106 -21.40 -0.99 20.64
C LYS A 106 -20.14 -0.53 21.37
N PRO A 107 -20.28 0.34 22.39
CA PRO A 107 -19.14 0.70 23.23
C PRO A 107 -18.55 -0.55 23.87
N ARG A 108 -17.23 -0.57 24.02
CA ARG A 108 -16.50 -1.69 24.62
C ARG A 108 -15.46 -1.18 25.59
N ASP A 109 -15.49 -1.74 26.79
CA ASP A 109 -14.48 -1.47 27.80
C ASP A 109 -13.28 -2.40 27.59
N TYR A 110 -12.11 -1.84 27.62
CA TYR A 110 -10.83 -2.55 27.57
C TYR A 110 -10.05 -2.25 28.84
N HIS A 111 -9.44 -3.26 29.43
CA HIS A 111 -8.49 -3.04 30.50
C HIS A 111 -7.29 -2.27 29.95
N ASP A 112 -6.87 -1.25 30.68
CA ASP A 112 -5.62 -0.55 30.37
C ASP A 112 -4.48 -1.53 30.63
N ILE A 113 -3.96 -2.10 29.56
CA ILE A 113 -2.61 -2.64 29.58
C ILE A 113 -1.76 -1.37 29.65
N GLU A 114 -0.91 -1.27 30.65
CA GLU A 114 0.12 -0.22 30.70
C GLU A 114 0.84 -0.25 29.35
N ALA A 115 0.31 0.51 28.40
CA ALA A 115 0.97 0.73 27.13
C ALA A 115 2.27 1.45 27.50
N ASP A 116 3.39 0.88 27.11
CA ASP A 116 4.70 1.47 27.28
C ASP A 116 4.60 2.98 27.11
N THR A 117 4.69 3.71 28.20
CA THR A 117 4.53 5.16 28.26
C THR A 117 5.57 5.88 27.41
N SER A 118 6.62 5.17 26.99
CA SER A 118 7.64 5.66 26.07
C SER A 118 7.08 6.18 24.74
N ALA A 119 6.00 5.60 24.22
CA ALA A 119 5.38 6.10 22.99
C ALA A 119 4.50 7.34 23.22
N ALA A 120 3.95 7.53 24.42
CA ALA A 120 3.17 8.70 24.79
C ALA A 120 4.04 9.91 25.16
N GLU A 121 5.24 9.66 25.66
CA GLU A 121 6.23 10.70 25.97
C GLU A 121 6.79 11.36 24.71
N VAL A 122 6.91 10.61 23.61
CA VAL A 122 7.36 11.14 22.31
C VAL A 122 6.42 12.24 21.74
N ILE A 123 5.14 12.23 22.13
CA ILE A 123 4.17 13.26 21.66
C ILE A 123 4.29 14.57 22.46
N SER A 124 4.94 14.53 23.64
CA SER A 124 5.14 15.69 24.50
C SER A 124 6.39 16.50 24.17
N GLU A 125 7.25 16.04 23.27
CA GLU A 125 8.42 16.81 22.85
C GLU A 125 8.00 18.05 22.05
N LYS A 126 8.59 19.19 22.43
CA LYS A 126 8.43 20.44 21.67
C LYS A 126 8.92 20.23 20.24
N LEU A 127 8.14 20.70 19.27
CA LEU A 127 8.53 20.69 17.86
C LEU A 127 9.86 21.44 17.70
N GLU A 128 10.89 20.71 17.36
CA GLU A 128 12.21 21.24 17.06
C GLU A 128 12.30 21.69 15.58
N TYR A 129 13.31 22.51 15.27
CA TYR A 129 13.61 22.96 13.91
C TYR A 129 13.62 21.81 12.89
N ARG A 130 14.20 20.66 13.26
CA ARG A 130 14.28 19.48 12.39
C ARG A 130 12.91 18.96 11.94
N HIS A 131 11.90 19.03 12.79
CA HIS A 131 10.53 18.58 12.44
C HIS A 131 9.89 19.49 11.38
N TYR A 132 10.13 20.79 11.45
CA TYR A 132 9.66 21.73 10.44
C TYR A 132 10.36 21.52 9.09
N VAL A 133 11.68 21.24 9.10
CA VAL A 133 12.41 20.93 7.87
C VAL A 133 11.93 19.63 7.25
N MET A 134 11.71 18.58 8.04
CA MET A 134 11.14 17.31 7.55
C MET A 134 9.75 17.50 6.95
N LEU A 135 8.89 18.31 7.59
CA LEU A 135 7.57 18.63 7.06
C LEU A 135 7.67 19.41 5.74
N ALA A 136 8.54 20.40 5.67
CA ALA A 136 8.79 21.16 4.44
C ALA A 136 9.32 20.25 3.32
N ALA A 137 10.26 19.36 3.63
CA ALA A 137 10.77 18.37 2.67
C ALA A 137 9.65 17.45 2.16
N ALA A 138 8.77 16.97 3.05
CA ALA A 138 7.62 16.15 2.66
C ALA A 138 6.65 16.91 1.73
N ILE A 139 6.40 18.20 2.00
CA ILE A 139 5.58 19.05 1.15
C ILE A 139 6.24 19.23 -0.23
N VAL A 140 7.56 19.48 -0.28
CA VAL A 140 8.28 19.63 -1.56
C VAL A 140 8.26 18.32 -2.35
N VAL A 141 8.50 17.18 -1.70
CA VAL A 141 8.35 15.86 -2.35
C VAL A 141 6.97 15.71 -2.97
N ALA A 142 5.92 16.05 -2.23
CA ALA A 142 4.55 15.98 -2.74
C ALA A 142 4.33 16.90 -3.95
N VAL A 143 4.77 18.15 -3.88
CA VAL A 143 4.62 19.14 -4.96
C VAL A 143 5.40 18.71 -6.19
N VAL A 144 6.67 18.33 -6.04
CA VAL A 144 7.51 17.86 -7.16
C VAL A 144 6.92 16.59 -7.76
N GLN A 145 6.39 15.66 -6.95
CA GLN A 145 5.72 14.46 -7.43
C GLN A 145 4.49 14.75 -8.29
N VAL A 146 3.69 15.76 -7.92
CA VAL A 146 2.52 16.17 -8.71
C VAL A 146 2.95 16.74 -10.07
N ILE A 147 4.02 17.53 -10.08
CA ILE A 147 4.46 18.24 -11.28
C ILE A 147 5.26 17.31 -12.21
N SER A 148 6.26 16.61 -11.68
CA SER A 148 7.16 15.76 -12.47
C SER A 148 6.60 14.37 -12.76
N GLN A 149 5.69 13.87 -11.91
CA GLN A 149 5.22 12.49 -11.90
C GLN A 149 6.35 11.45 -11.80
N ASP A 150 7.52 11.88 -11.34
CA ASP A 150 8.71 11.07 -11.13
C ASP A 150 9.01 10.98 -9.64
N LEU A 151 8.89 9.76 -9.09
CA LEU A 151 9.10 9.52 -7.65
C LEU A 151 10.57 9.65 -7.26
N ALA A 152 11.49 9.21 -8.11
CA ALA A 152 12.91 9.25 -7.81
C ALA A 152 13.40 10.71 -7.74
N LEU A 153 13.01 11.54 -8.71
CA LEU A 153 13.30 12.97 -8.71
C LEU A 153 12.70 13.67 -7.49
N SER A 154 11.46 13.36 -7.15
CA SER A 154 10.78 13.94 -5.98
C SER A 154 11.48 13.58 -4.68
N ALA A 155 11.85 12.31 -4.52
CA ALA A 155 12.58 11.82 -3.35
C ALA A 155 13.96 12.49 -3.22
N LEU A 156 14.69 12.64 -4.34
CA LEU A 156 15.97 13.34 -4.36
C LEU A 156 15.84 14.80 -3.92
N CYS A 157 14.81 15.51 -4.37
CA CYS A 157 14.54 16.89 -3.93
C CYS A 157 14.30 16.97 -2.41
N GLY A 158 13.54 16.03 -1.87
CA GLY A 158 13.31 15.95 -0.43
C GLY A 158 14.58 15.64 0.37
N LEU A 159 15.40 14.70 -0.11
CA LEU A 159 16.69 14.35 0.50
C LEU A 159 17.65 15.55 0.50
N ILE A 160 17.74 16.29 -0.61
CA ILE A 160 18.57 17.49 -0.70
C ILE A 160 18.16 18.50 0.38
N ILE A 161 16.86 18.74 0.57
CA ILE A 161 16.39 19.67 1.61
C ILE A 161 16.79 19.17 3.00
N ILE A 162 16.58 17.90 3.32
CA ILE A 162 16.91 17.32 4.62
C ILE A 162 18.41 17.45 4.92
N ILE A 163 19.27 17.23 3.93
CA ILE A 163 20.74 17.30 4.05
C ILE A 163 21.19 18.76 4.17
N VAL A 164 20.74 19.64 3.27
CA VAL A 164 21.16 21.06 3.21
C VAL A 164 20.78 21.79 4.50
N PHE A 165 19.57 21.55 5.00
CA PHE A 165 19.08 22.16 6.23
C PHE A 165 19.45 21.39 7.49
N ARG A 166 20.31 20.36 7.37
CA ARG A 166 20.84 19.56 8.48
C ARG A 166 19.75 19.03 9.43
N ALA A 167 18.62 18.61 8.87
CA ALA A 167 17.55 18.01 9.66
C ALA A 167 17.93 16.65 10.23
N ILE A 168 18.86 15.95 9.59
CA ILE A 168 19.51 14.71 10.05
C ILE A 168 20.97 15.02 10.32
N LYS A 169 21.52 14.46 11.40
CA LYS A 169 22.95 14.55 11.72
C LYS A 169 23.72 13.73 10.68
N TRP A 170 24.89 14.24 10.28
CA TRP A 170 25.74 13.55 9.32
C TRP A 170 26.16 12.15 9.77
N SER A 171 26.32 11.96 11.09
CA SER A 171 26.60 10.66 11.70
C SER A 171 25.49 9.62 11.53
N ASP A 172 24.24 10.04 11.33
CA ASP A 172 23.07 9.16 11.34
C ASP A 172 22.64 8.79 9.90
N ILE A 173 23.30 9.37 8.89
CA ILE A 173 22.97 9.15 7.46
C ILE A 173 23.14 7.68 7.08
N ASP A 174 24.22 7.06 7.50
CA ASP A 174 24.50 5.65 7.18
C ASP A 174 23.42 4.74 7.73
N GLU A 175 22.95 4.97 8.96
CA GLU A 175 21.86 4.22 9.57
C GLU A 175 20.54 4.39 8.79
N GLN A 176 20.25 5.62 8.36
CA GLN A 176 19.04 5.89 7.56
C GLN A 176 19.11 5.23 6.17
N ILE A 177 20.28 5.25 5.52
CA ILE A 177 20.49 4.57 4.24
C ILE A 177 20.36 3.06 4.41
N GLU A 178 20.98 2.48 5.44
CA GLU A 178 20.86 1.06 5.75
C GLU A 178 19.40 0.65 5.99
N GLY A 179 18.66 1.44 6.76
CA GLY A 179 17.23 1.25 6.96
C GLY A 179 16.43 1.28 5.66
N GLY A 180 16.71 2.22 4.79
CA GLY A 180 16.11 2.34 3.46
C GLY A 180 16.42 1.14 2.57
N ILE A 181 17.68 0.72 2.50
CA ILE A 181 18.13 -0.45 1.72
C ILE A 181 17.49 -1.72 2.26
N ARG A 182 17.39 -1.88 3.58
CA ARG A 182 16.76 -3.05 4.21
C ARG A 182 15.30 -3.19 3.81
N LEU A 183 14.55 -2.08 3.79
CA LEU A 183 13.14 -2.08 3.40
C LEU A 183 12.95 -2.31 1.90
N MET A 184 13.69 -1.60 1.06
CA MET A 184 13.53 -1.67 -0.40
C MET A 184 14.20 -2.89 -1.00
N GLY A 185 15.31 -3.35 -0.45
CA GLY A 185 16.02 -4.54 -0.92
C GLY A 185 15.17 -5.80 -0.89
N GLN A 186 14.39 -5.98 0.17
CA GLN A 186 13.46 -7.10 0.26
C GLN A 186 12.40 -7.05 -0.85
N ILE A 187 11.83 -5.88 -1.11
CA ILE A 187 10.83 -5.70 -2.17
C ILE A 187 11.46 -5.94 -3.55
N ALA A 188 12.65 -5.40 -3.80
CA ALA A 188 13.37 -5.55 -5.06
C ALA A 188 13.68 -7.03 -5.36
N ILE A 189 14.16 -7.79 -4.37
CA ILE A 189 14.42 -9.22 -4.51
C ILE A 189 13.13 -9.99 -4.83
N ILE A 190 12.04 -9.70 -4.12
CA ILE A 190 10.74 -10.34 -4.38
C ILE A 190 10.29 -10.05 -5.81
N MET A 191 10.39 -8.81 -6.28
CA MET A 191 10.01 -8.44 -7.64
C MET A 191 10.89 -9.13 -8.69
N LEU A 192 12.20 -9.21 -8.46
CA LEU A 192 13.13 -9.88 -9.36
C LEU A 192 12.80 -11.37 -9.48
N VAL A 193 12.61 -12.05 -8.36
CA VAL A 193 12.27 -13.48 -8.32
C VAL A 193 10.91 -13.74 -8.94
N ALA A 194 9.89 -12.92 -8.63
CA ALA A 194 8.55 -13.03 -9.19
C ALA A 194 8.54 -12.82 -10.71
N GLY A 195 9.28 -11.82 -11.21
CA GLY A 195 9.44 -11.57 -12.64
C GLY A 195 10.17 -12.71 -13.35
N GLY A 196 11.25 -13.23 -12.76
CA GLY A 196 11.95 -14.41 -13.27
C GLY A 196 11.06 -15.64 -13.32
N TYR A 197 10.31 -15.90 -12.26
CA TYR A 197 9.34 -17.01 -12.20
C TYR A 197 8.26 -16.90 -13.28
N ALA A 198 7.66 -15.69 -13.43
CA ALA A 198 6.67 -15.45 -14.48
C ALA A 198 7.26 -15.70 -15.88
N SER A 199 8.50 -15.26 -16.14
CA SER A 199 9.19 -15.49 -17.41
C SER A 199 9.42 -16.98 -17.69
N VAL A 200 9.81 -17.76 -16.69
CA VAL A 200 10.00 -19.23 -16.83
C VAL A 200 8.67 -19.92 -17.12
N ILE A 201 7.61 -19.59 -16.39
CA ILE A 201 6.27 -20.17 -16.65
C ILE A 201 5.80 -19.86 -18.06
N LYS A 202 6.01 -18.62 -18.53
CA LYS A 202 5.68 -18.23 -19.91
C LYS A 202 6.49 -19.03 -20.94
N ALA A 203 7.80 -19.16 -20.74
CA ALA A 203 8.70 -19.88 -21.64
C ALA A 203 8.43 -21.39 -21.70
N THR A 204 7.93 -22.00 -20.63
CA THR A 204 7.60 -23.43 -20.57
C THR A 204 6.20 -23.78 -21.10
N GLY A 205 5.41 -22.79 -21.54
CA GLY A 205 4.01 -23.02 -21.95
C GLY A 205 3.07 -23.34 -20.77
N GLY A 206 3.56 -23.21 -19.55
CA GLY A 206 2.76 -23.48 -18.36
C GLY A 206 1.55 -22.54 -18.22
N ILE A 207 1.66 -21.33 -18.80
CA ILE A 207 0.55 -20.39 -18.85
C ILE A 207 -0.57 -20.92 -19.73
N ASP A 208 -0.25 -21.38 -20.94
CA ASP A 208 -1.23 -21.90 -21.88
C ASP A 208 -1.97 -23.11 -21.29
N ALA A 209 -1.26 -23.96 -20.57
CA ALA A 209 -1.86 -25.10 -19.88
C ALA A 209 -2.82 -24.65 -18.76
N LEU A 210 -2.45 -23.67 -17.96
CA LEU A 210 -3.28 -23.11 -16.89
C LEU A 210 -4.51 -22.37 -17.45
N VAL A 211 -4.31 -21.57 -18.50
CA VAL A 211 -5.39 -20.87 -19.21
C VAL A 211 -6.40 -21.85 -19.77
N ASN A 212 -5.96 -22.88 -20.50
CA ASN A 212 -6.84 -23.89 -21.08
C ASN A 212 -7.60 -24.67 -20.01
N ALA A 213 -6.93 -25.04 -18.90
CA ALA A 213 -7.59 -25.65 -17.76
C ALA A 213 -8.62 -24.71 -17.11
N GLY A 214 -8.28 -23.43 -16.96
CA GLY A 214 -9.18 -22.40 -16.43
C GLY A 214 -10.41 -22.18 -17.31
N ILE A 215 -10.22 -22.01 -18.63
CA ILE A 215 -11.32 -21.86 -19.60
C ILE A 215 -12.23 -23.09 -19.58
N SER A 216 -11.68 -24.28 -19.51
CA SER A 216 -12.44 -25.53 -19.43
C SER A 216 -13.27 -25.61 -18.14
N ALA A 217 -12.71 -25.17 -17.01
CA ALA A 217 -13.40 -25.14 -15.73
C ALA A 217 -14.52 -24.09 -15.64
N VAL A 218 -14.36 -22.98 -16.39
CA VAL A 218 -15.29 -21.83 -16.35
C VAL A 218 -16.55 -22.08 -17.18
N GLY A 219 -16.51 -22.97 -18.17
CA GLY A 219 -17.69 -23.31 -19.00
C GLY A 219 -18.30 -22.11 -19.75
N GLY A 220 -17.51 -21.07 -20.04
CA GLY A 220 -17.96 -19.87 -20.76
C GLY A 220 -18.74 -18.84 -19.88
N SER A 221 -18.92 -19.05 -18.60
CA SER A 221 -19.60 -18.11 -17.72
C SER A 221 -18.65 -17.03 -17.19
N LYS A 222 -18.87 -15.77 -17.54
CA LYS A 222 -18.10 -14.63 -17.03
C LYS A 222 -18.12 -14.53 -15.49
N ALA A 223 -19.23 -14.90 -14.87
CA ALA A 223 -19.35 -14.87 -13.41
C ALA A 223 -18.45 -15.93 -12.74
N VAL A 224 -18.43 -17.15 -13.32
CA VAL A 224 -17.55 -18.23 -12.80
C VAL A 224 -16.10 -17.86 -13.04
N ALA A 225 -15.75 -17.29 -14.20
CA ALA A 225 -14.40 -16.77 -14.45
C ALA A 225 -13.97 -15.76 -13.39
N ALA A 226 -14.79 -14.77 -13.08
CA ALA A 226 -14.49 -13.75 -12.09
C ALA A 226 -14.26 -14.37 -10.68
N VAL A 227 -15.05 -15.37 -10.30
CA VAL A 227 -14.86 -16.08 -9.02
C VAL A 227 -13.54 -16.86 -9.01
N VAL A 228 -13.24 -17.61 -10.06
CA VAL A 228 -12.01 -18.41 -10.17
C VAL A 228 -10.78 -17.50 -10.15
N ILE A 229 -10.79 -16.41 -10.95
CA ILE A 229 -9.72 -15.40 -10.96
C ILE A 229 -9.52 -14.80 -9.56
N THR A 230 -10.61 -14.47 -8.88
CA THR A 230 -10.55 -13.91 -7.52
C THR A 230 -9.94 -14.88 -6.53
N LEU A 231 -10.33 -16.16 -6.57
CA LEU A 231 -9.78 -17.20 -5.67
C LEU A 231 -8.30 -17.46 -5.92
N ILE A 232 -7.89 -17.56 -7.19
CA ILE A 232 -6.47 -17.73 -7.55
C ILE A 232 -5.69 -16.48 -7.13
N GLY A 233 -6.22 -15.28 -7.40
CA GLY A 233 -5.61 -14.03 -6.99
C GLY A 233 -5.43 -13.94 -5.46
N LEU A 234 -6.42 -14.39 -4.71
CA LEU A 234 -6.35 -14.47 -3.24
C LEU A 234 -5.20 -15.38 -2.78
N LEU A 235 -5.13 -16.59 -3.32
CA LEU A 235 -4.08 -17.56 -2.96
C LEU A 235 -2.68 -17.05 -3.32
N VAL A 236 -2.50 -16.49 -4.52
CA VAL A 236 -1.23 -15.93 -4.96
C VAL A 236 -0.82 -14.75 -4.09
N THR A 237 -1.76 -13.87 -3.76
CA THR A 237 -1.50 -12.70 -2.90
C THR A 237 -1.15 -13.12 -1.48
N MET A 238 -1.77 -14.16 -0.93
CA MET A 238 -1.42 -14.72 0.38
C MET A 238 0.01 -15.28 0.40
N GLY A 239 0.45 -15.89 -0.70
CA GLY A 239 1.80 -16.45 -0.81
C GLY A 239 2.89 -15.40 -0.98
N ILE A 240 2.66 -14.40 -1.84
CA ILE A 240 3.64 -13.36 -2.18
C ILE A 240 3.66 -12.21 -1.17
N GLY A 241 2.50 -11.85 -0.62
CA GLY A 241 2.36 -10.83 0.43
C GLY A 241 2.53 -9.38 0.00
N THR A 242 2.90 -9.09 -1.25
CA THR A 242 3.07 -7.71 -1.76
C THR A 242 2.33 -7.48 -3.07
N SER A 243 1.74 -6.30 -3.23
CA SER A 243 1.04 -5.90 -4.47
C SER A 243 2.00 -5.89 -5.67
N PHE A 244 3.22 -5.41 -5.47
CA PHE A 244 4.22 -5.29 -6.54
C PHE A 244 4.72 -6.65 -7.06
N GLY A 245 4.81 -7.65 -6.20
CA GLY A 245 5.16 -9.01 -6.63
C GLY A 245 3.97 -9.77 -7.21
N THR A 246 2.77 -9.52 -6.69
CA THR A 246 1.55 -10.25 -7.10
C THR A 246 1.06 -9.83 -8.48
N VAL A 247 1.07 -8.52 -8.80
CA VAL A 247 0.52 -8.01 -10.06
C VAL A 247 1.20 -8.60 -11.31
N PRO A 248 2.54 -8.64 -11.42
CA PRO A 248 3.19 -9.25 -12.57
C PRO A 248 2.79 -10.72 -12.78
N VAL A 249 2.73 -11.50 -11.71
CA VAL A 249 2.35 -12.92 -11.77
C VAL A 249 0.90 -13.09 -12.22
N LEU A 250 0.00 -12.30 -11.65
CA LEU A 250 -1.43 -12.38 -11.99
C LEU A 250 -1.73 -11.87 -13.40
N ALA A 251 -1.03 -10.84 -13.87
CA ALA A 251 -1.21 -10.34 -15.24
C ALA A 251 -0.88 -11.41 -16.29
N VAL A 252 0.23 -12.14 -16.09
CA VAL A 252 0.63 -13.25 -16.94
C VAL A 252 -0.42 -14.37 -16.94
N LEU A 253 -1.03 -14.66 -15.80
CA LEU A 253 -2.01 -15.74 -15.67
C LEU A 253 -3.39 -15.36 -16.20
N PHE A 254 -3.85 -14.12 -16.03
CA PHE A 254 -5.25 -13.75 -16.23
C PHE A 254 -5.54 -13.04 -17.56
N VAL A 255 -4.55 -12.34 -18.14
CA VAL A 255 -4.78 -11.64 -19.40
C VAL A 255 -5.11 -12.59 -20.55
N PRO A 256 -4.47 -13.79 -20.64
CA PRO A 256 -4.82 -14.76 -21.68
C PRO A 256 -6.15 -15.49 -21.47
N MET A 257 -6.76 -15.43 -20.28
CA MET A 257 -8.06 -16.03 -19.94
C MET A 257 -9.24 -15.16 -20.38
#